data_f3202481e27b4a1a803592b366d8abc8
#
_entry.id   f3202481e27b4a1a803592b366d8abc8
#
_cell.length_a   1.000
_cell.length_b   1.000
_cell.length_c   1.000
_cell.angle_alpha   90.00
_cell.angle_beta   90.00
_cell.angle_gamma   90.00
#
_symmetry.space_group_name_H-M   'P 1'
#
loop_
_entity.id
_entity.type
_entity.pdbx_description
1 polymer ?
#
loop_
_entity_poly.entity_id
_entity_poly.type
_entity_poly.pdbx_seq_one_letter_code
_entity_poly.pdbx_strand_id
1 'polypeptide(L)'
;MYTKLFQLHSKLLKSLAHSKRLEILQLIREHSLAVGEIQEMLDLPQANLSQHLQILRDSGVVKTKRDGKHIYYSIGHTNFIKASDLFREILIENNKEELSDVAFKKMTELVPLTQDPVCKMRISPKTAAFAYKRKYHEFYFCGSGCLKKFKRNIKKYTKEMKK
;
A
#
# COMPACT_ATOMS: atom_id res chain seq x y z
N MET A 1 32.94 -14.29 11.12
CA MET A 1 31.47 -14.37 11.35
C MET A 1 30.83 -12.96 11.44
N TYR A 2 31.38 -12.05 12.24
CA TYR A 2 30.91 -10.68 12.47
C TYR A 2 30.78 -9.85 11.16
N THR A 3 31.81 -9.80 10.33
CA THR A 3 31.85 -9.07 9.06
C THR A 3 30.73 -9.51 8.09
N LYS A 4 30.46 -10.82 8.04
CA LYS A 4 29.40 -11.38 7.18
C LYS A 4 27.99 -10.90 7.59
N LEU A 5 27.75 -10.75 8.90
CA LEU A 5 26.47 -10.24 9.40
C LEU A 5 26.21 -8.82 8.90
N PHE A 6 27.22 -7.91 9.00
CA PHE A 6 27.05 -6.52 8.51
C PHE A 6 26.92 -6.43 7.00
N GLN A 7 27.60 -7.30 6.25
CA GLN A 7 27.42 -7.39 4.79
C GLN A 7 25.97 -7.76 4.43
N LEU A 8 25.41 -8.79 5.11
CA LEU A 8 24.02 -9.19 4.90
C LEU A 8 23.02 -8.10 5.34
N HIS A 9 23.29 -7.45 6.48
CA HIS A 9 22.47 -6.35 6.97
C HIS A 9 22.49 -5.17 5.99
N SER A 10 23.66 -4.75 5.51
CA SER A 10 23.80 -3.71 4.50
C SER A 10 23.05 -4.07 3.20
N LYS A 11 23.16 -5.33 2.75
CA LYS A 11 22.43 -5.81 1.57
C LYS A 11 20.90 -5.71 1.76
N LEU A 12 20.41 -6.07 2.94
CA LEU A 12 19.00 -5.97 3.30
C LEU A 12 18.51 -4.51 3.27
N LEU A 13 19.25 -3.60 3.92
CA LEU A 13 18.91 -2.18 3.92
C LEU A 13 18.92 -1.58 2.50
N LYS A 14 19.89 -1.95 1.66
CA LYS A 14 19.93 -1.55 0.25
C LYS A 14 18.71 -2.01 -0.53
N SER A 15 18.12 -3.16 -0.19
CA SER A 15 16.90 -3.63 -0.85
C SER A 15 15.67 -2.78 -0.50
N LEU A 16 15.68 -2.04 0.60
CA LEU A 16 14.63 -1.10 1.00
C LEU A 16 14.92 0.34 0.56
N ALA A 17 16.16 0.69 0.26
CA ALA A 17 16.61 2.05 -0.03
C ALA A 17 16.10 2.58 -1.39
N HIS A 18 14.77 2.71 -1.51
CA HIS A 18 14.08 3.32 -2.65
C HIS A 18 12.65 3.68 -2.25
N SER A 19 12.19 4.91 -2.56
CA SER A 19 10.87 5.40 -2.16
C SER A 19 9.73 4.46 -2.53
N LYS A 20 9.70 3.97 -3.79
CA LYS A 20 8.65 3.06 -4.25
C LYS A 20 8.65 1.70 -3.54
N ARG A 21 9.80 1.18 -3.13
CA ARG A 21 9.85 -0.05 -2.34
C ARG A 21 9.32 0.15 -0.92
N LEU A 22 9.56 1.32 -0.33
CA LEU A 22 8.98 1.69 0.96
C LEU A 22 7.46 1.91 0.84
N GLU A 23 6.98 2.53 -0.25
CA GLU A 23 5.54 2.63 -0.50
C GLU A 23 4.89 1.25 -0.63
N ILE A 24 5.48 0.33 -1.41
CA ILE A 24 5.01 -1.06 -1.53
C ILE A 24 4.93 -1.74 -0.15
N LEU A 25 5.98 -1.59 0.67
CA LEU A 25 6.02 -2.15 2.02
C LEU A 25 4.82 -1.67 2.86
N GLN A 26 4.49 -0.40 2.78
CA GLN A 26 3.36 0.17 3.52
C GLN A 26 2.00 -0.28 2.96
N LEU A 27 1.87 -0.44 1.64
CA LEU A 27 0.65 -0.97 1.01
C LEU A 27 0.31 -2.38 1.48
N ILE A 28 1.32 -3.25 1.58
CA ILE A 28 1.14 -4.66 2.00
C ILE A 28 1.28 -4.87 3.51
N ARG A 29 1.37 -3.80 4.30
CA ARG A 29 1.61 -3.82 5.75
C ARG A 29 0.70 -4.81 6.49
N GLU A 30 -0.60 -4.76 6.23
CA GLU A 30 -1.63 -5.57 6.88
C GLU A 30 -2.41 -6.42 5.87
N HIS A 31 -2.00 -6.40 4.60
CA HIS A 31 -2.76 -6.99 3.51
C HIS A 31 -1.89 -7.85 2.61
N SER A 32 -2.54 -8.78 1.93
CA SER A 32 -1.97 -9.48 0.79
C SER A 32 -2.58 -8.91 -0.47
N LEU A 33 -1.77 -8.36 -1.38
CA LEU A 33 -2.22 -7.66 -2.58
C LEU A 33 -1.72 -8.35 -3.84
N ALA A 34 -2.56 -8.42 -4.86
CA ALA A 34 -2.15 -8.87 -6.18
C ALA A 34 -1.31 -7.79 -6.89
N VAL A 35 -0.45 -8.20 -7.83
CA VAL A 35 0.40 -7.27 -8.60
C VAL A 35 -0.42 -6.15 -9.24
N GLY A 36 -1.58 -6.48 -9.84
CA GLY A 36 -2.45 -5.48 -10.47
C GLY A 36 -2.99 -4.46 -9.48
N GLU A 37 -3.35 -4.89 -8.25
CA GLU A 37 -3.79 -3.98 -7.18
C GLU A 37 -2.67 -3.02 -6.78
N ILE A 38 -1.44 -3.52 -6.60
CA ILE A 38 -0.27 -2.71 -6.25
C ILE A 38 0.04 -1.72 -7.37
N GLN A 39 -0.02 -2.18 -8.62
CA GLN A 39 0.22 -1.35 -9.81
C GLN A 39 -0.74 -0.17 -9.88
N GLU A 40 -2.03 -0.46 -9.71
CA GLU A 40 -3.08 0.55 -9.76
C GLU A 40 -2.94 1.57 -8.62
N MET A 41 -2.62 1.08 -7.40
CA MET A 41 -2.46 1.94 -6.22
C MET A 41 -1.26 2.88 -6.31
N LEU A 42 -0.17 2.45 -6.94
CA LEU A 42 1.08 3.22 -7.05
C LEU A 42 1.18 4.01 -8.35
N ASP A 43 0.26 3.77 -9.31
CA ASP A 43 0.30 4.34 -10.66
C ASP A 43 1.68 4.16 -11.31
N LEU A 44 2.16 2.91 -11.30
CA LEU A 44 3.47 2.56 -11.84
C LEU A 44 3.35 1.73 -13.12
N PRO A 45 4.25 1.94 -14.09
CA PRO A 45 4.41 1.00 -15.21
C PRO A 45 4.73 -0.41 -14.68
N GLN A 46 4.09 -1.43 -15.29
CA GLN A 46 4.24 -2.83 -14.86
C GLN A 46 5.70 -3.29 -14.80
N ALA A 47 6.52 -2.89 -15.78
CA ALA A 47 7.93 -3.25 -15.81
C ALA A 47 8.69 -2.73 -14.58
N ASN A 48 8.47 -1.46 -14.19
CA ASN A 48 9.09 -0.85 -13.03
C ASN A 48 8.63 -1.52 -11.72
N LEU A 49 7.32 -1.76 -11.60
CA LEU A 49 6.79 -2.46 -10.43
C LEU A 49 7.39 -3.86 -10.30
N SER A 50 7.50 -4.61 -11.41
CA SER A 50 8.07 -5.96 -11.41
C SER A 50 9.51 -5.98 -10.91
N GLN A 51 10.34 -4.98 -11.28
CA GLN A 51 11.70 -4.85 -10.78
C GLN A 51 11.74 -4.58 -9.27
N HIS A 52 10.88 -3.69 -8.76
CA HIS A 52 10.81 -3.43 -7.32
C HIS A 52 10.36 -4.65 -6.54
N LEU A 53 9.33 -5.35 -7.00
CA LEU A 53 8.82 -6.57 -6.37
C LEU A 53 9.85 -7.71 -6.41
N GLN A 54 10.62 -7.84 -7.50
CA GLN A 54 11.70 -8.81 -7.61
C GLN A 54 12.76 -8.57 -6.53
N ILE A 55 13.26 -7.34 -6.39
CA ILE A 55 14.28 -6.98 -5.38
C ILE A 55 13.77 -7.27 -3.96
N LEU A 56 12.54 -6.90 -3.67
CA LEU A 56 11.93 -7.14 -2.36
C LEU A 56 11.74 -8.63 -2.06
N ARG A 57 11.39 -9.41 -3.07
CA ARG A 57 11.26 -10.88 -2.95
C ARG A 57 12.60 -11.55 -2.73
N ASP A 58 13.60 -11.20 -3.52
CA ASP A 58 14.94 -11.82 -3.45
C ASP A 58 15.65 -11.50 -2.13
N SER A 59 15.29 -10.40 -1.49
CA SER A 59 15.77 -10.02 -0.16
C SER A 59 14.92 -10.55 1.01
N GLY A 60 13.82 -11.26 0.72
CA GLY A 60 12.93 -11.80 1.74
C GLY A 60 12.03 -10.76 2.44
N VAL A 61 12.04 -9.52 1.96
CA VAL A 61 11.17 -8.46 2.51
C VAL A 61 9.69 -8.76 2.24
N VAL A 62 9.40 -9.30 1.06
CA VAL A 62 8.07 -9.78 0.71
C VAL A 62 8.09 -11.27 0.42
N LYS A 63 6.96 -11.91 0.66
CA LYS A 63 6.67 -13.29 0.25
C LYS A 63 5.51 -13.29 -0.74
N THR A 64 5.48 -14.33 -1.57
CA THR A 64 4.45 -14.49 -2.60
C THR A 64 3.63 -15.73 -2.36
N LYS A 65 2.35 -15.67 -2.69
CA LYS A 65 1.45 -16.82 -2.77
C LYS A 65 0.72 -16.76 -4.09
N ARG A 66 0.74 -17.86 -4.83
CA ARG A 66 -0.06 -17.99 -6.05
C ARG A 66 -1.46 -18.48 -5.70
N ASP A 67 -2.47 -17.83 -6.25
CA ASP A 67 -3.85 -18.27 -6.19
C ASP A 67 -4.48 -18.13 -7.58
N GLY A 68 -4.71 -19.25 -8.23
CA GLY A 68 -5.16 -19.32 -9.61
C GLY A 68 -4.19 -18.61 -10.58
N LYS A 69 -4.69 -17.59 -11.25
CA LYS A 69 -3.93 -16.74 -12.20
C LYS A 69 -3.21 -15.57 -11.54
N HIS A 70 -3.44 -15.34 -10.24
CA HIS A 70 -2.92 -14.18 -9.52
C HIS A 70 -1.77 -14.54 -8.61
N ILE A 71 -0.79 -13.63 -8.50
CA ILE A 71 0.30 -13.69 -7.54
C ILE A 71 0.04 -12.60 -6.51
N TYR A 72 -0.12 -13.01 -5.25
CA TYR A 72 -0.32 -12.13 -4.11
C TYR A 72 1.00 -11.91 -3.39
N TYR A 73 1.24 -10.65 -3.01
CA TYR A 73 2.41 -10.22 -2.25
C TYR A 73 1.98 -9.85 -0.84
N SER A 74 2.71 -10.31 0.15
CA SER A 74 2.53 -9.97 1.56
C SER A 74 3.88 -9.77 2.23
N ILE A 75 3.87 -9.15 3.41
CA ILE A 75 5.09 -8.91 4.17
C ILE A 75 5.77 -10.24 4.54
N GLY A 76 7.09 -10.31 4.35
CA GLY A 76 7.88 -11.48 4.70
C GLY A 76 8.02 -11.66 6.20
N HIS A 77 8.25 -10.57 6.93
CA HIS A 77 8.35 -10.56 8.39
C HIS A 77 7.87 -9.21 8.95
N THR A 78 7.08 -9.24 10.02
CA THR A 78 6.47 -8.04 10.63
C THR A 78 7.49 -7.01 11.12
N ASN A 79 8.72 -7.43 11.46
CA ASN A 79 9.78 -6.51 11.87
C ASN A 79 10.21 -5.52 10.77
N PHE A 80 9.97 -5.82 9.49
CA PHE A 80 10.19 -4.84 8.42
C PHE A 80 9.32 -3.60 8.59
N ILE A 81 8.08 -3.81 8.99
CA ILE A 81 7.14 -2.73 9.28
C ILE A 81 7.59 -1.95 10.52
N LYS A 82 7.92 -2.64 11.61
CA LYS A 82 8.40 -2.01 12.85
C LYS A 82 9.66 -1.17 12.60
N ALA A 83 10.63 -1.71 11.84
CA ALA A 83 11.84 -0.96 11.47
C ALA A 83 11.52 0.28 10.65
N SER A 84 10.61 0.17 9.67
CA SER A 84 10.16 1.32 8.87
C SER A 84 9.48 2.39 9.72
N ASP A 85 8.68 1.99 10.71
CA ASP A 85 8.03 2.91 11.64
C ASP A 85 9.06 3.65 12.52
N LEU A 86 10.07 2.94 13.04
CA LEU A 86 11.17 3.55 13.81
C LEU A 86 11.99 4.54 12.98
N PHE A 87 12.32 4.21 11.74
CA PHE A 87 12.99 5.17 10.84
C PHE A 87 12.13 6.40 10.59
N ARG A 88 10.81 6.23 10.44
CA ARG A 88 9.89 7.35 10.29
C ARG A 88 9.89 8.27 11.51
N GLU A 89 9.90 7.74 12.73
CA GLU A 89 9.98 8.52 13.96
C GLU A 89 11.24 9.40 13.97
N ILE A 90 12.41 8.81 13.66
CA ILE A 90 13.68 9.55 13.56
C ILE A 90 13.60 10.66 12.49
N LEU A 91 13.02 10.35 11.32
CA LEU A 91 12.88 11.35 10.26
C LEU A 91 11.99 12.53 10.66
N ILE A 92 10.89 12.26 11.38
CA ILE A 92 9.99 13.30 11.88
C ILE A 92 10.70 14.17 12.92
N GLU A 93 11.45 13.55 13.84
CA GLU A 93 12.22 14.30 14.85
C GLU A 93 13.26 15.22 14.22
N ASN A 94 13.95 14.74 13.19
CA ASN A 94 15.02 15.50 12.51
C ASN A 94 14.50 16.56 11.53
N ASN A 95 13.26 16.43 11.05
CA ASN A 95 12.68 17.29 10.02
C ASN A 95 11.31 17.85 10.45
N LYS A 96 11.18 18.31 11.70
CA LYS A 96 9.90 18.74 12.29
C LYS A 96 9.19 19.83 11.50
N GLU A 97 9.92 20.79 10.95
CA GLU A 97 9.34 21.90 10.18
C GLU A 97 8.78 21.42 8.83
N GLU A 98 9.53 20.58 8.13
CA GLU A 98 9.16 20.08 6.79
C GLU A 98 8.09 18.98 6.84
N LEU A 99 8.08 18.17 7.91
CA LEU A 99 7.20 17.01 8.05
C LEU A 99 6.06 17.22 9.07
N SER A 100 5.79 18.45 9.49
CA SER A 100 4.76 18.77 10.48
C SER A 100 3.38 18.18 10.13
N ASP A 101 2.97 18.27 8.86
CA ASP A 101 1.67 17.75 8.39
C ASP A 101 1.58 16.22 8.38
N VAL A 102 2.73 15.55 8.39
CA VAL A 102 2.86 14.09 8.32
C VAL A 102 3.09 13.48 9.70
N ALA A 103 3.65 14.25 10.64
CA ALA A 103 4.08 13.79 11.96
C ALA A 103 2.95 13.14 12.76
N PHE A 104 1.74 13.67 12.66
CA PHE A 104 0.56 13.20 13.40
C PHE A 104 -0.24 12.12 12.68
N LYS A 105 0.06 11.82 11.41
CA LYS A 105 -0.66 10.80 10.63
C LYS A 105 0.01 9.44 10.79
N LYS A 106 -0.78 8.40 11.00
CA LYS A 106 -0.30 7.02 10.92
C LYS A 106 0.13 6.69 9.50
N MET A 107 1.12 5.80 9.32
CA MET A 107 1.55 5.38 7.97
C MET A 107 0.39 4.78 7.14
N THR A 108 -0.56 4.13 7.79
CA THR A 108 -1.79 3.63 7.15
C THR A 108 -2.67 4.75 6.57
N GLU A 109 -2.57 5.96 7.09
CA GLU A 109 -3.31 7.13 6.60
C GLU A 109 -2.57 7.84 5.45
N LEU A 110 -1.22 7.73 5.42
CA LEU A 110 -0.39 8.31 4.36
C LEU A 110 -0.52 7.57 3.03
N VAL A 111 -0.81 6.27 3.11
CA VAL A 111 -1.10 5.43 1.93
C VAL A 111 -2.51 4.84 2.12
N PRO A 112 -3.54 5.66 2.01
CA PRO A 112 -4.89 5.23 2.27
C PRO A 112 -5.31 4.17 1.26
N LEU A 113 -5.73 3.03 1.78
CA LEU A 113 -6.43 2.02 1.01
C LEU A 113 -7.92 2.15 1.30
N THR A 114 -8.70 2.20 0.24
CA THR A 114 -10.16 2.14 0.31
C THR A 114 -10.66 0.94 -0.47
N GLN A 115 -11.91 0.61 -0.28
CA GLN A 115 -12.57 -0.44 -1.06
C GLN A 115 -13.68 0.17 -1.92
N ASP A 116 -13.73 -0.26 -3.17
CA ASP A 116 -14.89 -0.03 -4.01
C ASP A 116 -16.12 -0.63 -3.30
N PRO A 117 -17.14 0.17 -2.95
CA PRO A 117 -18.27 -0.31 -2.17
C PRO A 117 -19.11 -1.36 -2.90
N VAL A 118 -18.96 -1.48 -4.23
CA VAL A 118 -19.73 -2.39 -5.08
C VAL A 118 -19.05 -3.73 -5.27
N CYS A 119 -17.80 -3.75 -5.72
CA CYS A 119 -17.06 -4.98 -6.04
C CYS A 119 -16.05 -5.37 -4.94
N LYS A 120 -15.85 -4.51 -3.93
CA LYS A 120 -14.92 -4.72 -2.81
C LYS A 120 -13.44 -4.76 -3.23
N MET A 121 -13.12 -4.42 -4.48
CA MET A 121 -11.73 -4.25 -4.92
C MET A 121 -11.05 -3.17 -4.08
N ARG A 122 -9.82 -3.43 -3.64
CA ARG A 122 -9.00 -2.43 -2.97
C ARG A 122 -8.39 -1.49 -4.00
N ILE A 123 -8.54 -0.21 -3.75
CA ILE A 123 -8.09 0.85 -4.63
C ILE A 123 -7.48 1.98 -3.80
N SER A 124 -6.57 2.73 -4.41
CA SER A 124 -6.08 3.97 -3.82
C SER A 124 -6.99 5.13 -4.25
N PRO A 125 -7.36 6.06 -3.36
CA PRO A 125 -8.03 7.29 -3.74
C PRO A 125 -7.28 8.08 -4.82
N LYS A 126 -5.94 7.96 -4.87
CA LYS A 126 -5.10 8.64 -5.86
C LYS A 126 -5.27 8.10 -7.28
N THR A 127 -5.54 6.78 -7.41
CA THR A 127 -5.61 6.08 -8.71
C THR A 127 -7.01 5.57 -9.03
N ALA A 128 -7.97 5.84 -8.17
CA ALA A 128 -9.36 5.47 -8.41
C ALA A 128 -9.90 6.10 -9.70
N ALA A 129 -10.46 5.28 -10.59
CA ALA A 129 -10.99 5.75 -11.87
C ALA A 129 -12.16 6.73 -11.71
N PHE A 130 -12.92 6.59 -10.63
CA PHE A 130 -14.06 7.46 -10.33
C PHE A 130 -14.21 7.68 -8.83
N ALA A 131 -14.68 8.90 -8.47
CA ALA A 131 -15.09 9.25 -7.12
C ALA A 131 -16.53 9.76 -7.10
N TYR A 132 -17.20 9.58 -5.96
CA TYR A 132 -18.54 10.11 -5.71
C TYR A 132 -18.63 10.67 -4.29
N LYS A 133 -18.86 11.98 -4.19
CA LYS A 133 -18.95 12.68 -2.91
C LYS A 133 -20.42 12.80 -2.47
N ARG A 134 -20.70 12.45 -1.22
CA ARG A 134 -22.02 12.61 -0.61
C ARG A 134 -21.88 13.07 0.84
N LYS A 135 -22.34 14.28 1.12
CA LYS A 135 -22.19 14.95 2.42
C LYS A 135 -20.71 14.95 2.86
N TYR A 136 -20.40 14.20 3.91
CA TYR A 136 -19.05 14.09 4.50
C TYR A 136 -18.29 12.84 4.06
N HIS A 137 -18.87 12.00 3.18
CA HIS A 137 -18.26 10.75 2.70
C HIS A 137 -17.88 10.86 1.24
N GLU A 138 -16.70 10.36 0.91
CA GLU A 138 -16.21 10.21 -0.45
C GLU A 138 -16.03 8.73 -0.75
N PHE A 139 -16.57 8.28 -1.87
CA PHE A 139 -16.56 6.89 -2.31
C PHE A 139 -15.75 6.81 -3.59
N TYR A 140 -14.91 5.78 -3.66
CA TYR A 140 -14.01 5.56 -4.78
C TYR A 140 -14.37 4.27 -5.50
N PHE A 141 -14.20 4.24 -6.83
CA PHE A 141 -14.63 3.13 -7.68
C PHE A 141 -13.54 2.74 -8.68
N CYS A 142 -13.37 1.43 -8.88
CA CYS A 142 -12.44 0.86 -9.84
C CYS A 142 -12.84 1.12 -11.31
N GLY A 143 -14.12 1.39 -11.57
CA GLY A 143 -14.62 1.60 -12.91
C GLY A 143 -16.02 2.20 -12.97
N SER A 144 -16.42 2.68 -14.15
CA SER A 144 -17.71 3.31 -14.39
C SER A 144 -18.91 2.39 -14.10
N GLY A 145 -18.74 1.07 -14.28
CA GLY A 145 -19.77 0.08 -13.98
C GLY A 145 -20.12 0.02 -12.49
N CYS A 146 -19.10 0.09 -11.61
CA CYS A 146 -19.29 0.13 -10.17
C CYS A 146 -19.94 1.43 -9.74
N LEU A 147 -19.49 2.58 -10.26
CA LEU A 147 -20.13 3.87 -10.00
C LEU A 147 -21.61 3.87 -10.42
N LYS A 148 -21.96 3.35 -11.61
CA LYS A 148 -23.34 3.24 -12.07
C LYS A 148 -24.19 2.36 -11.15
N LYS A 149 -23.70 1.19 -10.76
CA LYS A 149 -24.38 0.28 -9.81
C LYS A 149 -24.58 0.94 -8.45
N PHE A 150 -23.58 1.65 -7.94
CA PHE A 150 -23.66 2.38 -6.68
C PHE A 150 -24.75 3.46 -6.74
N LYS A 151 -24.77 4.31 -7.78
CA LYS A 151 -25.77 5.38 -7.96
C LYS A 151 -27.20 4.85 -8.05
N ARG A 152 -27.40 3.66 -8.64
CA ARG A 152 -28.73 3.03 -8.71
C ARG A 152 -29.27 2.59 -7.35
N ASN A 153 -28.41 2.21 -6.41
CA ASN A 153 -28.85 1.75 -5.09
C ASN A 153 -27.87 2.14 -3.96
N ILE A 154 -27.74 3.45 -3.74
CA ILE A 154 -26.82 4.01 -2.74
C ILE A 154 -27.10 3.45 -1.34
N LYS A 155 -28.37 3.29 -0.95
CA LYS A 155 -28.76 2.78 0.38
C LYS A 155 -28.20 1.39 0.66
N LYS A 156 -28.13 0.52 -0.37
CA LYS A 156 -27.58 -0.84 -0.24
C LYS A 156 -26.11 -0.80 0.17
N TYR A 157 -25.31 0.06 -0.47
CA TYR A 157 -23.85 0.09 -0.32
C TYR A 157 -23.36 1.00 0.82
N THR A 158 -24.26 1.79 1.43
CA THR A 158 -23.92 2.67 2.56
C THR A 158 -24.40 2.14 3.91
N LYS A 159 -25.12 1.00 3.97
CA LYS A 159 -25.60 0.39 5.23
C LYS A 159 -24.45 -0.13 6.11
N GLU A 160 -23.38 -0.61 5.50
CA GLU A 160 -22.23 -1.18 6.23
C GLU A 160 -21.33 -0.13 6.92
N MET A 161 -21.51 1.16 6.61
CA MET A 161 -20.71 2.26 7.17
C MET A 161 -21.31 2.89 8.45
N LYS A 162 -22.35 2.29 9.00
CA LYS A 162 -23.00 2.77 10.24
C LYS A 162 -22.58 2.01 11.52
N LYS A 163 -21.45 1.26 11.45
CA LYS A 163 -20.84 0.65 12.64
C LYS A 163 -19.51 1.30 12.97
#